data_c3f9b9c5f73a14f321d35b945771a5ef
#
_entry.id   c3f9b9c5f73a14f321d35b945771a5ef
#
_cell.length_a   1.000
_cell.length_b   1.000
_cell.length_c   1.000
_cell.angle_alpha   90.00
_cell.angle_beta   90.00
_cell.angle_gamma   90.00
#
_symmetry.space_group_name_H-M   'P 1'
#
loop_
_entity.id
_entity.type
_entity.pdbx_description
1 polymer ?
#
loop_
_entity_poly.entity_id
_entity_poly.type
_entity_poly.pdbx_seq_one_letter_code
_entity_poly.pdbx_strand_id
1 'polypeptide(L)'
;MELLIAYLDDPAGHNMAKFLSQEMTLDGDIFRGKYYDLIIIPTPAIFADWIEEKFDYDGFVFLSKHAAASGVLALTCHNTGNFSEAKFGGNDRQVAVPHAFLQKTYLQTLKKHQSQFSQFQITIEATHHGPTALTKPSIFIEIGTTEQQWTDTSLCNSVATLVHQV
;
A
#
# COMPACT_ATOMS: atom_id res chain seq x y z
N MET A 1 2.98 -12.69 -10.06
CA MET A 1 3.77 -11.45 -9.82
C MET A 1 2.80 -10.35 -9.43
N GLU A 2 3.11 -9.58 -8.40
CA GLU A 2 2.26 -8.49 -7.87
C GLU A 2 2.42 -7.19 -8.68
N LEU A 3 1.37 -6.37 -8.69
CA LEU A 3 1.39 -4.98 -9.11
C LEU A 3 1.38 -4.08 -7.88
N LEU A 4 2.43 -3.28 -7.71
CA LEU A 4 2.47 -2.20 -6.73
C LEU A 4 1.77 -0.96 -7.31
N ILE A 5 0.95 -0.31 -6.51
CA ILE A 5 0.09 0.80 -6.94
C ILE A 5 0.27 1.97 -5.97
N ALA A 6 0.56 3.13 -6.50
CA ALA A 6 0.59 4.37 -5.73
C ALA A 6 -0.34 5.42 -6.37
N TYR A 7 -1.00 6.21 -5.56
CA TYR A 7 -1.77 7.38 -6.04
C TYR A 7 -0.84 8.60 -6.17
N LEU A 8 -0.96 9.31 -7.29
CA LEU A 8 -0.10 10.45 -7.63
C LEU A 8 -0.07 11.54 -6.54
N ASP A 9 -1.23 11.85 -5.95
CA ASP A 9 -1.35 12.89 -4.93
C ASP A 9 -1.30 12.35 -3.48
N ASP A 10 -0.96 11.07 -3.30
CA ASP A 10 -0.63 10.51 -2.00
C ASP A 10 0.87 10.67 -1.73
N PRO A 11 1.29 11.58 -0.83
CA PRO A 11 2.70 11.89 -0.67
C PRO A 11 3.54 10.69 -0.20
N ALA A 12 3.01 9.81 0.66
CA ALA A 12 3.75 8.66 1.13
C ALA A 12 3.84 7.57 0.04
N GLY A 13 2.71 7.20 -0.56
CA GLY A 13 2.67 6.22 -1.64
C GLY A 13 3.51 6.64 -2.83
N HIS A 14 3.39 7.90 -3.25
CA HIS A 14 4.17 8.47 -4.36
C HIS A 14 5.68 8.47 -4.08
N ASN A 15 6.12 8.86 -2.86
CA ASN A 15 7.54 8.85 -2.50
C ASN A 15 8.10 7.42 -2.47
N MET A 16 7.36 6.45 -1.93
CA MET A 16 7.75 5.04 -1.99
C MET A 16 7.88 4.57 -3.45
N ALA A 17 6.88 4.87 -4.29
CA ALA A 17 6.88 4.49 -5.69
C ALA A 17 8.05 5.10 -6.46
N LYS A 18 8.37 6.38 -6.25
CA LYS A 18 9.53 7.04 -6.85
C LYS A 18 10.85 6.35 -6.49
N PHE A 19 11.01 5.92 -5.26
CA PHE A 19 12.20 5.18 -4.84
C PHE A 19 12.29 3.81 -5.51
N LEU A 20 11.20 3.05 -5.50
CA LEU A 20 11.16 1.70 -6.07
C LEU A 20 11.36 1.69 -7.59
N SER A 21 10.88 2.73 -8.29
CA SER A 21 10.98 2.81 -9.75
C SER A 21 12.37 3.18 -10.28
N GLN A 22 13.32 3.57 -9.43
CA GLN A 22 14.65 4.05 -9.87
C GLN A 22 15.44 3.02 -10.68
N GLU A 23 15.26 1.73 -10.40
CA GLU A 23 15.94 0.64 -11.09
C GLU A 23 15.01 -0.15 -12.04
N MET A 24 13.81 0.39 -12.32
CA MET A 24 12.81 -0.22 -13.18
C MET A 24 12.80 0.41 -14.57
N THR A 25 12.27 -0.31 -15.55
CA THR A 25 12.12 0.18 -16.94
C THR A 25 10.68 0.62 -17.16
N LEU A 26 10.47 1.86 -17.59
CA LEU A 26 9.14 2.35 -17.95
C LEU A 26 8.68 1.78 -19.30
N ASP A 27 7.53 1.12 -19.28
CA ASP A 27 6.85 0.56 -20.45
C ASP A 27 5.38 1.03 -20.44
N GLY A 28 5.08 2.03 -21.27
CA GLY A 28 3.79 2.74 -21.19
C GLY A 28 3.64 3.46 -19.85
N ASP A 29 2.61 3.09 -19.09
CA ASP A 29 2.34 3.63 -17.74
C ASP A 29 2.88 2.75 -16.62
N ILE A 30 3.55 1.62 -16.94
CA ILE A 30 4.00 0.62 -15.97
C ILE A 30 5.52 0.64 -15.87
N PHE A 31 6.04 0.73 -14.67
CA PHE A 31 7.43 0.46 -14.36
C PHE A 31 7.61 -1.05 -14.21
N ARG A 32 8.38 -1.66 -15.12
CA ARG A 32 8.66 -3.11 -15.16
C ARG A 32 9.84 -3.45 -14.27
N GLY A 33 9.63 -4.35 -13.34
CA GLY A 33 10.66 -4.86 -12.44
C GLY A 33 10.88 -6.36 -12.56
N LYS A 34 11.88 -6.85 -11.84
CA LYS A 34 12.22 -8.28 -11.84
C LYS A 34 11.25 -9.12 -11.00
N TYR A 35 10.75 -8.57 -9.90
CA TYR A 35 9.96 -9.29 -8.89
C TYR A 35 8.52 -8.82 -8.81
N TYR A 36 8.26 -7.57 -9.13
CA TYR A 36 6.97 -6.92 -9.20
C TYR A 36 7.02 -5.80 -10.23
N ASP A 37 5.87 -5.40 -10.73
CA ASP A 37 5.71 -4.18 -11.51
C ASP A 37 5.10 -3.07 -10.63
N LEU A 38 5.18 -1.83 -11.10
CA LEU A 38 4.66 -0.67 -10.36
C LEU A 38 3.93 0.28 -11.30
N ILE A 39 2.82 0.84 -10.82
CA ILE A 39 2.07 1.89 -11.53
C ILE A 39 1.74 3.04 -10.58
N ILE A 40 1.79 4.28 -11.11
CA ILE A 40 1.29 5.47 -10.42
C ILE A 40 -0.03 5.87 -11.09
N ILE A 41 -1.12 5.81 -10.32
CA ILE A 41 -2.47 6.08 -10.83
C ILE A 41 -2.93 7.51 -10.49
N PRO A 42 -3.75 8.15 -11.34
CA PRO A 42 -4.22 9.51 -11.12
C PRO A 42 -5.44 9.61 -10.19
N THR A 43 -6.01 8.47 -9.77
CA THR A 43 -7.20 8.40 -8.91
C THR A 43 -6.83 7.85 -7.53
N PRO A 44 -7.47 8.27 -6.44
CA PRO A 44 -7.18 7.73 -5.11
C PRO A 44 -7.32 6.21 -5.07
N ALA A 45 -6.35 5.55 -4.45
CA ALA A 45 -6.24 4.09 -4.41
C ALA A 45 -7.49 3.38 -3.83
N ILE A 46 -8.21 4.03 -2.92
CA ILE A 46 -9.46 3.52 -2.34
C ILE A 46 -10.60 3.33 -3.35
N PHE A 47 -10.50 3.94 -4.54
CA PHE A 47 -11.46 3.81 -5.64
C PHE A 47 -10.91 2.97 -6.80
N ALA A 48 -9.88 2.17 -6.58
CA ALA A 48 -9.20 1.39 -7.61
C ALA A 48 -9.85 0.01 -7.87
N ASP A 49 -11.16 -0.13 -7.70
CA ASP A 49 -11.89 -1.39 -8.01
C ASP A 49 -11.74 -1.81 -9.49
N TRP A 50 -11.45 -0.86 -10.37
CA TRP A 50 -11.22 -1.06 -11.80
C TRP A 50 -9.84 -1.66 -12.15
N ILE A 51 -8.91 -1.74 -11.20
CA ILE A 51 -7.50 -2.07 -11.48
C ILE A 51 -7.34 -3.47 -12.05
N GLU A 52 -8.10 -4.44 -11.54
CA GLU A 52 -8.07 -5.84 -11.98
C GLU A 52 -8.66 -6.04 -13.38
N GLU A 53 -9.59 -5.18 -13.79
CA GLU A 53 -10.16 -5.23 -15.15
C GLU A 53 -9.13 -4.79 -16.20
N LYS A 54 -8.20 -3.91 -15.80
CA LYS A 54 -7.21 -3.33 -16.71
C LYS A 54 -5.88 -4.06 -16.69
N PHE A 55 -5.51 -4.70 -15.56
CA PHE A 55 -4.21 -5.30 -15.34
C PHE A 55 -4.34 -6.71 -14.76
N ASP A 56 -3.78 -7.70 -15.46
CA ASP A 56 -3.78 -9.11 -15.03
C ASP A 56 -2.51 -9.43 -14.23
N TYR A 57 -2.63 -9.41 -12.90
CA TYR A 57 -1.57 -9.74 -11.95
C TYR A 57 -2.07 -10.74 -10.91
N ASP A 58 -1.16 -11.39 -10.18
CA ASP A 58 -1.50 -12.37 -9.14
C ASP A 58 -2.00 -11.71 -7.85
N GLY A 59 -1.66 -10.43 -7.64
CA GLY A 59 -2.07 -9.66 -6.48
C GLY A 59 -1.76 -8.17 -6.63
N PHE A 60 -2.35 -7.36 -5.74
CA PHE A 60 -2.26 -5.91 -5.75
C PHE A 60 -1.79 -5.36 -4.40
N VAL A 61 -0.77 -4.51 -4.44
CA VAL A 61 -0.17 -3.89 -3.23
C VAL A 61 -0.30 -2.38 -3.35
N PHE A 62 -1.15 -1.78 -2.53
CA PHE A 62 -1.35 -0.35 -2.50
C PHE A 62 -0.39 0.31 -1.52
N LEU A 63 0.43 1.24 -2.02
CA LEU A 63 1.34 2.06 -1.23
C LEU A 63 0.63 3.36 -0.89
N SER A 64 0.48 3.68 0.39
CA SER A 64 -0.37 4.78 0.81
C SER A 64 0.11 5.46 2.10
N LYS A 65 -0.52 6.59 2.40
CA LYS A 65 -0.45 7.26 3.68
C LYS A 65 -1.51 6.72 4.63
N HIS A 66 -1.14 6.49 5.87
CA HIS A 66 -2.09 6.28 6.97
C HIS A 66 -2.43 7.61 7.63
N ALA A 67 -3.71 7.93 7.76
CA ALA A 67 -4.19 9.14 8.42
C ALA A 67 -5.09 8.79 9.60
N ALA A 68 -4.68 9.14 10.82
CA ALA A 68 -5.46 8.90 12.01
C ALA A 68 -5.51 10.13 12.93
N ALA A 69 -6.68 10.40 13.49
CA ALA A 69 -6.89 11.53 14.41
C ALA A 69 -6.06 11.42 15.71
N SER A 70 -5.59 10.23 16.06
CA SER A 70 -4.76 10.01 17.24
C SER A 70 -3.38 10.66 17.14
N GLY A 71 -2.88 10.91 15.93
CA GLY A 71 -1.52 11.42 15.70
C GLY A 71 -0.39 10.45 16.11
N VAL A 72 -0.71 9.20 16.47
CA VAL A 72 0.29 8.19 16.82
C VAL A 72 1.06 7.80 15.58
N LEU A 73 2.40 7.91 15.63
CA LEU A 73 3.24 7.50 14.52
C LEU A 73 3.10 5.99 14.29
N ALA A 74 2.76 5.58 13.07
CA ALA A 74 2.48 4.19 12.77
C ALA A 74 3.01 3.76 11.40
N LEU A 75 3.47 2.52 11.32
CA LEU A 75 3.64 1.77 10.08
C LEU A 75 2.60 0.68 10.09
N THR A 76 1.67 0.74 9.14
CA THR A 76 0.51 -0.12 9.14
C THR A 76 0.38 -0.92 7.86
N CYS A 77 -0.38 -1.99 7.94
CA CYS A 77 -0.92 -2.67 6.77
C CYS A 77 -2.33 -3.18 7.09
N HIS A 78 -3.17 -3.27 6.09
CA HIS A 78 -4.50 -3.86 6.24
C HIS A 78 -5.05 -4.37 4.91
N ASN A 79 -6.02 -5.26 5.00
CA ASN A 79 -6.82 -5.69 3.86
C ASN A 79 -8.04 -4.77 3.71
N THR A 80 -8.64 -4.73 2.52
CA THR A 80 -9.72 -3.81 2.20
C THR A 80 -11.10 -4.46 2.33
N GLY A 81 -12.08 -3.68 2.75
CA GLY A 81 -13.44 -4.15 2.91
C GLY A 81 -14.34 -3.22 3.72
N ASN A 82 -15.61 -3.24 3.41
CA ASN A 82 -16.65 -2.49 4.10
C ASN A 82 -17.61 -3.44 4.80
N PHE A 83 -17.65 -3.41 6.13
CA PHE A 83 -18.58 -4.24 6.91
C PHE A 83 -20.01 -3.68 6.93
N SER A 84 -20.18 -2.42 6.56
CA SER A 84 -21.47 -1.74 6.47
C SER A 84 -21.51 -0.87 5.21
N GLU A 85 -21.84 0.42 5.34
CA GLU A 85 -21.85 1.41 4.27
C GLU A 85 -20.43 1.74 3.78
N ALA A 86 -20.24 1.78 2.46
CA ALA A 86 -18.97 2.16 1.82
C ALA A 86 -18.79 3.67 1.76
N LYS A 87 -18.23 4.25 2.81
CA LYS A 87 -17.98 5.71 2.88
C LYS A 87 -16.70 6.14 2.18
N PHE A 88 -15.77 5.23 2.00
CA PHE A 88 -14.43 5.49 1.46
C PHE A 88 -14.07 4.45 0.38
N GLY A 89 -14.84 4.43 -0.71
CA GLY A 89 -14.60 3.52 -1.84
C GLY A 89 -15.05 2.08 -1.60
N GLY A 90 -15.09 1.31 -2.68
CA GLY A 90 -15.60 -0.05 -2.69
C GLY A 90 -17.13 -0.13 -2.63
N ASN A 91 -17.65 -1.29 -2.33
CA ASN A 91 -19.08 -1.59 -2.21
C ASN A 91 -19.48 -1.83 -0.75
N ASP A 92 -20.78 -1.61 -0.45
CA ASP A 92 -21.34 -1.92 0.86
C ASP A 92 -21.23 -3.41 1.18
N ARG A 93 -20.86 -3.74 2.41
CA ARG A 93 -20.83 -5.12 2.93
C ARG A 93 -20.03 -6.10 2.08
N GLN A 94 -18.99 -5.61 1.44
CA GLN A 94 -18.08 -6.40 0.63
C GLN A 94 -16.66 -6.29 1.14
N VAL A 95 -15.93 -7.41 1.14
CA VAL A 95 -14.50 -7.48 1.46
C VAL A 95 -13.75 -8.04 0.27
N ALA A 96 -12.57 -7.48 -0.01
CA ALA A 96 -11.67 -8.01 -1.02
C ALA A 96 -10.94 -9.26 -0.50
N VAL A 97 -10.30 -9.99 -1.40
CA VAL A 97 -9.46 -11.14 -1.03
C VAL A 97 -8.21 -10.63 -0.31
N PRO A 98 -7.95 -11.08 0.94
CA PRO A 98 -6.80 -10.61 1.70
C PRO A 98 -5.49 -11.18 1.16
N HIS A 99 -4.44 -10.36 1.12
CA HIS A 99 -3.08 -10.82 0.79
C HIS A 99 -2.35 -11.30 2.07
N ALA A 100 -2.88 -12.34 2.70
CA ALA A 100 -2.43 -12.79 4.02
C ALA A 100 -0.95 -13.20 4.07
N PHE A 101 -0.41 -13.78 3.00
CA PHE A 101 1.00 -14.16 2.93
C PHE A 101 1.91 -12.93 2.96
N LEU A 102 1.65 -11.94 2.11
CA LEU A 102 2.45 -10.71 2.04
C LEU A 102 2.29 -9.90 3.32
N GLN A 103 1.08 -9.82 3.89
CA GLN A 103 0.85 -9.19 5.19
C GLN A 103 1.74 -9.76 6.29
N LYS A 104 1.78 -11.09 6.41
CA LYS A 104 2.63 -11.78 7.38
C LYS A 104 4.12 -11.49 7.14
N THR A 105 4.57 -11.60 5.89
CA THR A 105 5.99 -11.41 5.53
C THR A 105 6.43 -9.98 5.79
N TYR A 106 5.61 -9.00 5.40
CA TYR A 106 5.88 -7.58 5.64
C TYR A 106 6.00 -7.26 7.13
N LEU A 107 5.06 -7.73 7.96
CA LEU A 107 5.11 -7.53 9.42
C LEU A 107 6.33 -8.19 10.06
N GLN A 108 6.69 -9.39 9.61
CA GLN A 108 7.91 -10.05 10.09
C GLN A 108 9.18 -9.28 9.71
N THR A 109 9.19 -8.69 8.52
CA THR A 109 10.30 -7.84 8.04
C THR A 109 10.36 -6.54 8.83
N LEU A 110 9.25 -5.84 9.04
CA LEU A 110 9.18 -4.66 9.93
C LEU A 110 9.68 -4.99 11.35
N LYS A 111 9.26 -6.12 11.91
CA LYS A 111 9.70 -6.54 13.25
C LYS A 111 11.20 -6.78 13.33
N LYS A 112 11.81 -7.36 12.30
CA LYS A 112 13.29 -7.54 12.24
C LYS A 112 14.03 -6.20 12.22
N HIS A 113 13.43 -5.16 11.66
CA HIS A 113 13.99 -3.81 11.54
C HIS A 113 13.40 -2.83 12.57
N GLN A 114 12.74 -3.31 13.61
CA GLN A 114 12.04 -2.47 14.60
C GLN A 114 12.92 -1.40 15.25
N SER A 115 14.21 -1.66 15.43
CA SER A 115 15.14 -0.66 15.97
C SER A 115 15.26 0.59 15.09
N GLN A 116 15.14 0.45 13.77
CA GLN A 116 15.16 1.55 12.80
C GLN A 116 13.87 2.40 12.90
N PHE A 117 12.75 1.78 13.31
CA PHE A 117 11.44 2.40 13.42
C PHE A 117 10.95 2.48 14.88
N SER A 118 11.86 2.66 15.85
CA SER A 118 11.55 2.57 17.27
C SER A 118 10.48 3.55 17.76
N GLN A 119 10.30 4.66 17.06
CA GLN A 119 9.26 5.66 17.36
C GLN A 119 7.89 5.34 16.74
N PHE A 120 7.80 4.32 15.87
CA PHE A 120 6.57 3.95 15.19
C PHE A 120 5.91 2.74 15.86
N GLN A 121 4.60 2.81 15.99
CA GLN A 121 3.80 1.65 16.26
C GLN A 121 3.69 0.81 14.97
N ILE A 122 4.04 -0.48 15.05
CA ILE A 122 3.86 -1.42 13.96
C ILE A 122 2.57 -2.20 14.23
N THR A 123 1.58 -2.08 13.37
CA THR A 123 0.26 -2.68 13.62
C THR A 123 -0.45 -3.12 12.34
N ILE A 124 -1.36 -4.07 12.51
CA ILE A 124 -2.39 -4.39 11.52
C ILE A 124 -3.62 -3.57 11.87
N GLU A 125 -4.16 -2.85 10.91
CA GLU A 125 -5.44 -2.19 11.09
C GLU A 125 -6.61 -3.12 10.80
N ALA A 126 -7.75 -2.79 11.40
CA ALA A 126 -8.99 -3.45 11.02
C ALA A 126 -9.26 -3.23 9.52
N THR A 127 -9.77 -4.25 8.86
CA THR A 127 -10.20 -4.18 7.46
C THR A 127 -11.19 -3.04 7.27
N HIS A 128 -10.91 -2.13 6.35
CA HIS A 128 -11.76 -0.98 6.06
C HIS A 128 -11.52 -0.45 4.65
N HIS A 129 -12.38 0.44 4.17
CA HIS A 129 -12.44 1.11 2.87
C HIS A 129 -12.26 0.21 1.63
N GLY A 130 -12.34 0.82 0.43
CA GLY A 130 -12.09 0.16 -0.86
C GLY A 130 -10.60 0.10 -1.24
N PRO A 131 -10.32 -0.57 -2.36
CA PRO A 131 -11.24 -1.27 -3.25
C PRO A 131 -11.76 -2.57 -2.63
N THR A 132 -12.95 -3.05 -3.03
CA THR A 132 -13.55 -4.26 -2.47
C THR A 132 -13.99 -5.28 -3.52
N ALA A 133 -14.01 -4.89 -4.81
CA ALA A 133 -14.43 -5.77 -5.90
C ALA A 133 -13.32 -6.67 -6.45
N LEU A 134 -12.09 -6.55 -5.93
CA LEU A 134 -10.95 -7.33 -6.39
C LEU A 134 -11.12 -8.81 -6.03
N THR A 135 -10.90 -9.69 -7.01
CA THR A 135 -10.93 -11.15 -6.85
C THR A 135 -9.54 -11.73 -6.59
N LYS A 136 -8.49 -10.97 -6.87
CA LYS A 136 -7.10 -11.29 -6.55
C LYS A 136 -6.71 -10.74 -5.16
N PRO A 137 -5.73 -11.36 -4.49
CA PRO A 137 -5.24 -10.87 -3.20
C PRO A 137 -4.81 -9.41 -3.23
N SER A 138 -5.22 -8.63 -2.23
CA SER A 138 -4.86 -7.22 -2.13
C SER A 138 -4.55 -6.79 -0.70
N ILE A 139 -3.69 -5.77 -0.58
CA ILE A 139 -3.27 -5.22 0.71
C ILE A 139 -2.86 -3.75 0.56
N PHE A 140 -3.12 -2.94 1.59
CA PHE A 140 -2.49 -1.64 1.78
C PHE A 140 -1.28 -1.73 2.69
N ILE A 141 -0.21 -1.03 2.32
CA ILE A 141 1.00 -0.79 3.13
C ILE A 141 1.12 0.71 3.31
N GLU A 142 1.15 1.17 4.56
CA GLU A 142 0.95 2.57 4.84
C GLU A 142 1.96 3.16 5.82
N ILE A 143 2.29 4.43 5.61
CA ILE A 143 3.11 5.25 6.50
C ILE A 143 2.24 6.31 7.15
N GLY A 144 2.24 6.37 8.46
CA GLY A 144 1.47 7.36 9.22
C GLY A 144 2.29 8.21 10.17
N THR A 145 1.74 9.32 10.63
CA THR A 145 0.27 9.56 10.65
C THR A 145 -0.06 10.99 10.15
N THR A 146 0.97 11.80 9.93
CA THR A 146 0.80 13.20 9.54
C THR A 146 1.64 13.54 8.31
N GLU A 147 1.43 14.73 7.75
CA GLU A 147 2.16 15.22 6.59
C GLU A 147 3.68 15.15 6.77
N GLN A 148 4.16 15.35 8.00
CA GLN A 148 5.60 15.24 8.29
C GLN A 148 6.16 13.86 7.94
N GLN A 149 5.46 12.78 8.25
CA GLN A 149 5.89 11.41 7.92
C GLN A 149 5.68 11.11 6.43
N TRP A 150 4.58 11.56 5.85
CA TRP A 150 4.26 11.28 4.44
C TRP A 150 5.22 11.95 3.46
N THR A 151 5.79 13.11 3.84
CA THR A 151 6.76 13.87 3.03
C THR A 151 8.22 13.60 3.39
N ASP A 152 8.48 12.84 4.45
CA ASP A 152 9.83 12.39 4.81
C ASP A 152 10.32 11.32 3.82
N THR A 153 11.08 11.76 2.83
CA THR A 153 11.62 10.88 1.77
C THR A 153 12.56 9.81 2.33
N SER A 154 13.29 10.08 3.43
CA SER A 154 14.16 9.09 4.05
C SER A 154 13.36 7.96 4.69
N LEU A 155 12.28 8.30 5.39
CA LEU A 155 11.35 7.33 5.95
C LEU A 155 10.68 6.51 4.84
N CYS A 156 10.14 7.18 3.80
CA CYS A 156 9.49 6.53 2.67
C CYS A 156 10.43 5.55 1.95
N ASN A 157 11.68 5.95 1.71
CA ASN A 157 12.70 5.09 1.09
C ASN A 157 13.03 3.88 1.99
N SER A 158 13.12 4.09 3.30
CA SER A 158 13.38 3.00 4.26
C SER A 158 12.25 1.97 4.25
N VAL A 159 10.98 2.43 4.26
CA VAL A 159 9.82 1.52 4.18
C VAL A 159 9.74 0.84 2.81
N ALA A 160 9.98 1.57 1.72
CA ALA A 160 10.02 1.01 0.37
C ALA A 160 11.09 -0.09 0.22
N THR A 161 12.27 0.09 0.85
CA THR A 161 13.30 -0.95 0.89
C THR A 161 12.78 -2.24 1.54
N LEU A 162 11.95 -2.15 2.59
CA LEU A 162 11.35 -3.33 3.21
C LEU A 162 10.26 -3.96 2.34
N VAL A 163 9.51 -3.15 1.61
CA VAL A 163 8.53 -3.66 0.61
C VAL A 163 9.26 -4.45 -0.48
N HIS A 164 10.41 -4.00 -0.93
CA HIS A 164 11.22 -4.72 -1.92
C HIS A 164 11.75 -6.09 -1.44
N GLN A 165 11.81 -6.32 -0.11
CA GLN A 165 12.31 -7.56 0.48
C GLN A 165 11.23 -8.65 0.66
N VAL A 166 9.99 -8.35 0.43
CA VAL A 166 8.85 -9.24 0.68
C VAL A 166 8.09 -9.62 -0.56
#